data_3cdf6d12ee6ff0f7183e5a471d73ab7f
#
_entry.id   3cdf6d12ee6ff0f7183e5a471d73ab7f
#
_cell.length_a   1.000
_cell.length_b   1.000
_cell.length_c   1.000
_cell.angle_alpha   90.00
_cell.angle_beta   90.00
_cell.angle_gamma   90.00
#
_symmetry.space_group_name_H-M   'P 1'
#
loop_
_entity.id
_entity.type
_entity.pdbx_description
1 polymer ?
#
loop_
_entity_poly.entity_id
_entity_poly.type
_entity_poly.pdbx_seq_one_letter_code
_entity_poly.pdbx_strand_id
1 'polypeptide(L)'
;QELNPDIVLIVGDFVDDGTTREEMVSACRSLGTLKTKYGVYFAFGNHDKGYHAPEVRGFTGNELIAELEKNNIRVLQDKTVLIDNTYYVVGRRDFSEIQRGGFRADMEELVSGLDKNKFIIVMDHQPNDYEKEAKARVDLVLSGHTHGGQLFPLNKVVEWIGANDKTYG
;
A
#
# COMPACT_ATOMS: atom_id res chain seq x y z
N GLN A 1 25.14 4.81 -1.73
CA GLN A 1 24.70 5.95 -2.52
C GLN A 1 23.49 6.55 -1.83
N GLU A 2 23.59 7.79 -1.37
CA GLU A 2 22.46 8.48 -0.75
C GLU A 2 21.45 8.85 -1.87
N LEU A 3 20.24 8.29 -1.74
CA LEU A 3 19.09 8.73 -2.51
C LEU A 3 18.47 9.89 -1.71
N ASN A 4 18.25 11.04 -2.36
CA ASN A 4 17.48 12.15 -1.78
C ASN A 4 16.10 12.20 -2.46
N PRO A 5 15.16 11.33 -2.09
CA PRO A 5 13.85 11.26 -2.73
C PRO A 5 13.00 12.47 -2.34
N ASP A 6 12.26 13.03 -3.29
CA ASP A 6 11.28 14.07 -2.98
C ASP A 6 10.07 13.50 -2.22
N ILE A 7 9.69 12.27 -2.50
CA ILE A 7 8.60 11.54 -1.85
C ILE A 7 8.96 10.06 -1.71
N VAL A 8 8.44 9.40 -0.68
CA VAL A 8 8.54 7.95 -0.52
C VAL A 8 7.13 7.37 -0.44
N LEU A 9 6.86 6.37 -1.26
CA LEU A 9 5.59 5.64 -1.32
C LEU A 9 5.84 4.18 -0.93
N ILE A 10 5.21 3.72 0.14
CA ILE A 10 5.34 2.35 0.65
C ILE A 10 4.02 1.63 0.38
N VAL A 11 4.10 0.56 -0.40
CA VAL A 11 2.92 -0.12 -0.95
C VAL A 11 2.70 -1.46 -0.26
N GLY A 12 2.67 -1.43 1.07
CA GLY A 12 2.26 -2.55 1.91
C GLY A 12 3.31 -3.64 2.16
N ASP A 13 2.93 -4.60 3.01
CA ASP A 13 3.73 -5.72 3.49
C ASP A 13 5.07 -5.28 4.10
N PHE A 14 4.99 -4.23 4.90
CA PHE A 14 6.13 -3.70 5.65
C PHE A 14 6.48 -4.56 6.86
N VAL A 15 5.49 -5.18 7.44
CA VAL A 15 5.62 -6.18 8.50
C VAL A 15 4.97 -7.48 8.05
N ASP A 16 5.45 -8.59 8.57
CA ASP A 16 4.87 -9.92 8.35
C ASP A 16 4.28 -10.51 9.65
N ASP A 17 3.80 -11.75 9.57
CA ASP A 17 3.19 -12.41 10.71
C ASP A 17 4.21 -12.87 11.78
N GLY A 18 5.50 -12.91 11.44
CA GLY A 18 6.59 -13.20 12.36
C GLY A 18 7.20 -11.96 13.02
N THR A 19 6.83 -10.78 12.56
CA THR A 19 7.36 -9.52 13.09
C THR A 19 6.88 -9.27 14.52
N THR A 20 7.79 -9.05 15.45
CA THR A 20 7.46 -8.70 16.84
C THR A 20 7.09 -7.21 16.97
N ARG A 21 6.47 -6.86 18.11
CA ARG A 21 6.15 -5.46 18.42
C ARG A 21 7.38 -4.56 18.43
N GLU A 22 8.47 -5.04 19.01
CA GLU A 22 9.74 -4.30 19.12
C GLU A 22 10.34 -4.03 17.74
N GLU A 23 10.32 -5.02 16.86
CA GLU A 23 10.80 -4.89 15.49
C GLU A 23 9.93 -3.90 14.69
N MET A 24 8.62 -4.00 14.81
CA MET A 24 7.68 -3.05 14.19
C MET A 24 7.97 -1.61 14.62
N VAL A 25 8.11 -1.36 15.93
CA VAL A 25 8.42 -0.02 16.46
C VAL A 25 9.77 0.47 15.96
N SER A 26 10.79 -0.39 15.96
CA SER A 26 12.13 -0.06 15.45
C SER A 26 12.10 0.28 13.95
N ALA A 27 11.37 -0.49 13.17
CA ALA A 27 11.23 -0.27 11.73
C ALA A 27 10.49 1.05 11.43
N CYS A 28 9.40 1.35 12.14
CA CYS A 28 8.68 2.63 12.00
C CYS A 28 9.58 3.83 12.34
N ARG A 29 10.38 3.75 13.41
CA ARG A 29 11.35 4.78 13.75
C ARG A 29 12.39 4.97 12.65
N SER A 30 12.90 3.90 12.08
CA SER A 30 13.85 3.95 10.95
C SER A 30 13.27 4.66 9.75
N LEU A 31 12.02 4.36 9.37
CA LEU A 31 11.30 5.07 8.32
C LEU A 31 11.15 6.56 8.64
N GLY A 32 10.86 6.91 9.88
CA GLY A 32 10.73 8.30 10.34
C GLY A 32 12.01 9.14 10.22
N THR A 33 13.17 8.51 10.01
CA THR A 33 14.44 9.22 9.77
C THR A 33 14.62 9.67 8.31
N LEU A 34 13.78 9.20 7.40
CA LEU A 34 13.86 9.53 5.98
C LEU A 34 13.61 11.03 5.76
N LYS A 35 14.52 11.68 5.02
CA LYS A 35 14.38 13.08 4.64
C LYS A 35 13.76 13.16 3.25
N THR A 36 12.60 13.78 3.16
CA THR A 36 11.86 13.94 1.92
C THR A 36 11.27 15.34 1.84
N LYS A 37 11.05 15.87 0.65
CA LYS A 37 10.40 17.17 0.44
C LYS A 37 8.88 17.08 0.71
N TYR A 38 8.24 16.00 0.26
CA TYR A 38 6.78 15.86 0.27
C TYR A 38 6.26 14.83 1.28
N GLY A 39 7.16 14.16 1.99
CA GLY A 39 6.80 13.20 3.04
C GLY A 39 6.88 11.74 2.62
N VAL A 40 6.51 10.88 3.57
CA VAL A 40 6.44 9.42 3.41
C VAL A 40 4.97 9.01 3.53
N TYR A 41 4.49 8.24 2.57
CA TYR A 41 3.12 7.75 2.51
C TYR A 41 3.09 6.23 2.50
N PHE A 42 2.09 5.67 3.14
CA PHE A 42 1.95 4.24 3.37
C PHE A 42 0.54 3.76 3.01
N ALA A 43 0.44 2.76 2.14
CA ALA A 43 -0.76 1.96 1.96
C ALA A 43 -0.54 0.56 2.53
N PHE A 44 -1.53 -0.03 3.15
CA PHE A 44 -1.42 -1.36 3.75
C PHE A 44 -1.40 -2.46 2.70
N GLY A 45 -0.58 -3.50 2.98
CA GLY A 45 -0.72 -4.81 2.39
C GLY A 45 -1.45 -5.78 3.32
N ASN A 46 -1.61 -7.00 2.86
CA ASN A 46 -2.37 -8.01 3.58
C ASN A 46 -1.66 -8.47 4.88
N HIS A 47 -0.33 -8.50 4.91
CA HIS A 47 0.44 -8.85 6.11
C HIS A 47 0.45 -7.72 7.16
N ASP A 48 0.35 -6.46 6.78
CA ASP A 48 0.32 -5.35 7.73
C ASP A 48 -0.89 -5.43 8.68
N LYS A 49 -2.02 -5.92 8.19
CA LYS A 49 -3.20 -6.23 9.02
C LYS A 49 -3.01 -7.47 9.92
N GLY A 50 -2.13 -8.38 9.52
CA GLY A 50 -1.88 -9.66 10.17
C GLY A 50 -2.91 -10.74 9.83
N TYR A 51 -2.44 -11.95 9.61
CA TYR A 51 -3.29 -13.13 9.41
C TYR A 51 -3.63 -13.83 10.72
N HIS A 52 -2.78 -13.68 11.73
CA HIS A 52 -2.95 -14.28 13.05
C HIS A 52 -3.55 -13.29 14.05
N ALA A 53 -4.07 -13.85 15.14
CA ALA A 53 -4.58 -13.05 16.24
C ALA A 53 -3.47 -12.12 16.81
N PRO A 54 -3.83 -10.89 17.23
CA PRO A 54 -2.84 -9.92 17.73
C PRO A 54 -1.96 -10.44 18.87
N GLU A 55 -2.46 -11.40 19.64
CA GLU A 55 -1.73 -12.03 20.74
C GLU A 55 -0.51 -12.82 20.27
N VAL A 56 -0.49 -13.27 19.00
CA VAL A 56 0.63 -14.03 18.43
C VAL A 56 1.78 -13.11 18.04
N ARG A 57 1.48 -12.00 17.35
CA ARG A 57 2.53 -11.07 16.90
C ARG A 57 2.72 -9.86 17.83
N GLY A 58 1.88 -9.69 18.86
CA GLY A 58 2.04 -8.67 19.90
C GLY A 58 1.54 -7.27 19.52
N PHE A 59 0.94 -7.07 18.34
CA PHE A 59 0.35 -5.80 17.94
C PHE A 59 -0.77 -5.97 16.90
N THR A 60 -1.64 -4.98 16.82
CA THR A 60 -2.73 -4.87 15.85
C THR A 60 -2.34 -3.99 14.66
N GLY A 61 -3.10 -4.06 13.57
CA GLY A 61 -2.95 -3.11 12.45
C GLY A 61 -3.19 -1.65 12.87
N ASN A 62 -4.06 -1.40 13.86
CA ASN A 62 -4.28 -0.04 14.37
C ASN A 62 -3.08 0.48 15.19
N GLU A 63 -2.39 -0.38 15.90
CA GLU A 63 -1.15 -0.02 16.61
C GLU A 63 -0.02 0.25 15.62
N LEU A 64 0.05 -0.48 14.51
CA LEU A 64 0.98 -0.18 13.40
C LEU A 64 0.68 1.21 12.81
N ILE A 65 -0.61 1.53 12.52
CA ILE A 65 -1.00 2.87 12.06
C ILE A 65 -0.52 3.95 13.03
N ALA A 66 -0.82 3.78 14.32
CA ALA A 66 -0.45 4.76 15.35
C ALA A 66 1.08 4.95 15.43
N GLU A 67 1.87 3.89 15.31
CA GLU A 67 3.33 4.00 15.34
C GLU A 67 3.89 4.61 14.06
N LEU A 68 3.33 4.31 12.88
CA LEU A 68 3.68 4.98 11.61
C LEU A 68 3.41 6.49 11.69
N GLU A 69 2.20 6.89 12.11
CA GLU A 69 1.80 8.30 12.20
C GLU A 69 2.64 9.07 13.23
N LYS A 70 2.97 8.46 14.36
CA LYS A 70 3.88 9.00 15.39
C LYS A 70 5.28 9.30 14.82
N ASN A 71 5.70 8.55 13.81
CA ASN A 71 6.97 8.73 13.11
C ASN A 71 6.83 9.55 11.81
N ASN A 72 5.76 10.35 11.68
CA ASN A 72 5.47 11.25 10.54
C ASN A 72 5.25 10.53 9.20
N ILE A 73 4.83 9.28 9.21
CA ILE A 73 4.44 8.53 8.02
C ILE A 73 2.93 8.61 7.87
N ARG A 74 2.45 9.09 6.73
CA ARG A 74 1.03 9.28 6.47
C ARG A 74 0.41 8.00 5.93
N VAL A 75 -0.51 7.40 6.69
CA VAL A 75 -1.21 6.19 6.27
C VAL A 75 -2.45 6.56 5.45
N LEU A 76 -2.49 6.04 4.22
CA LEU A 76 -3.60 6.21 3.31
C LEU A 76 -4.36 4.89 3.15
N GLN A 77 -5.62 4.87 3.63
CA GLN A 77 -6.55 3.75 3.45
C GLN A 77 -7.86 4.30 2.90
N ASP A 78 -8.09 4.11 1.61
CA ASP A 78 -9.13 4.76 0.82
C ASP A 78 -9.11 6.28 1.00
N LYS A 79 -7.91 6.85 0.92
CA LYS A 79 -7.66 8.28 1.10
C LYS A 79 -6.80 8.84 -0.03
N THR A 80 -7.05 10.10 -0.33
CA THR A 80 -6.33 10.84 -1.37
C THR A 80 -5.65 12.05 -0.78
N VAL A 81 -4.46 12.36 -1.27
CA VAL A 81 -3.72 13.58 -0.93
C VAL A 81 -3.25 14.27 -2.21
N LEU A 82 -3.38 15.60 -2.26
CA LEU A 82 -2.80 16.43 -3.33
C LEU A 82 -1.41 16.90 -2.89
N ILE A 83 -0.41 16.61 -3.70
CA ILE A 83 0.98 16.95 -3.46
C ILE A 83 1.35 18.18 -4.28
N ASP A 84 1.82 19.22 -3.59
CA ASP A 84 2.35 20.47 -4.19
C ASP A 84 1.42 21.08 -5.27
N ASN A 85 0.12 20.91 -5.12
CA ASN A 85 -0.91 21.27 -6.10
C ASN A 85 -0.68 20.71 -7.52
N THR A 86 0.13 19.65 -7.66
CA THR A 86 0.61 19.13 -8.95
C THR A 86 0.07 17.74 -9.26
N TYR A 87 0.08 16.81 -8.32
CA TYR A 87 -0.36 15.44 -8.52
C TYR A 87 -1.04 14.86 -7.27
N TYR A 88 -1.86 13.84 -7.48
CA TYR A 88 -2.51 13.12 -6.40
C TYR A 88 -1.78 11.82 -6.08
N VAL A 89 -1.76 11.48 -4.79
CA VAL A 89 -1.43 10.15 -4.30
C VAL A 89 -2.68 9.58 -3.64
N VAL A 90 -3.13 8.44 -4.12
CA VAL A 90 -4.29 7.70 -3.61
C VAL A 90 -3.78 6.42 -2.97
N GLY A 91 -4.05 6.20 -1.69
CA GLY A 91 -3.79 4.92 -1.04
C GLY A 91 -5.09 4.14 -0.88
N ARG A 92 -5.14 2.96 -1.47
CA ARG A 92 -6.29 2.06 -1.33
C ARG A 92 -6.13 1.18 -0.09
N ARG A 93 -7.26 0.78 0.49
CA ARG A 93 -7.26 -0.35 1.43
C ARG A 93 -6.88 -1.62 0.69
N ASP A 94 -6.18 -2.51 1.36
CA ASP A 94 -5.80 -3.78 0.77
C ASP A 94 -7.02 -4.63 0.37
N PHE A 95 -6.88 -5.40 -0.69
CA PHE A 95 -7.98 -6.24 -1.22
C PHE A 95 -8.47 -7.27 -0.20
N SER A 96 -7.62 -7.73 0.72
CA SER A 96 -7.99 -8.65 1.80
C SER A 96 -9.05 -8.08 2.76
N GLU A 97 -9.27 -6.77 2.80
CA GLU A 97 -10.36 -6.17 3.59
C GLU A 97 -11.73 -6.74 3.19
N ILE A 98 -11.98 -6.88 1.88
CA ILE A 98 -13.23 -7.47 1.38
C ILE A 98 -13.36 -8.92 1.82
N GLN A 99 -12.29 -9.69 1.72
CA GLN A 99 -12.27 -11.10 2.12
C GLN A 99 -12.57 -11.30 3.63
N ARG A 100 -12.26 -10.28 4.44
CA ARG A 100 -12.50 -10.25 5.90
C ARG A 100 -13.86 -9.65 6.27
N GLY A 101 -14.72 -9.36 5.28
CA GLY A 101 -16.03 -8.76 5.50
C GLY A 101 -15.98 -7.25 5.82
N GLY A 102 -14.84 -6.61 5.58
CA GLY A 102 -14.68 -5.17 5.71
C GLY A 102 -15.09 -4.42 4.44
N PHE A 103 -14.77 -3.13 4.40
CA PHE A 103 -15.09 -2.23 3.29
C PHE A 103 -13.82 -1.79 2.59
N ARG A 104 -13.88 -1.69 1.26
CA ARG A 104 -12.89 -1.07 0.38
C ARG A 104 -13.63 -0.20 -0.63
N ALA A 105 -13.27 1.07 -0.71
CA ALA A 105 -13.93 2.00 -1.63
C ALA A 105 -13.71 1.60 -3.09
N ASP A 106 -14.72 1.88 -3.93
CA ASP A 106 -14.57 1.71 -5.38
C ASP A 106 -13.58 2.76 -5.93
N MET A 107 -12.83 2.38 -6.96
CA MET A 107 -11.80 3.26 -7.52
C MET A 107 -12.41 4.52 -8.16
N GLU A 108 -13.56 4.38 -8.84
CA GLU A 108 -14.26 5.52 -9.43
C GLU A 108 -14.70 6.52 -8.36
N GLU A 109 -15.17 6.03 -7.19
CA GLU A 109 -15.55 6.86 -6.06
C GLU A 109 -14.36 7.65 -5.51
N LEU A 110 -13.22 6.97 -5.30
CA LEU A 110 -11.99 7.59 -4.76
C LEU A 110 -11.46 8.75 -5.62
N VAL A 111 -11.67 8.68 -6.93
CA VAL A 111 -11.15 9.69 -7.87
C VAL A 111 -12.22 10.62 -8.45
N SER A 112 -13.50 10.47 -8.05
CA SER A 112 -14.63 11.21 -8.65
C SER A 112 -14.52 12.73 -8.49
N GLY A 113 -13.94 13.21 -7.39
CA GLY A 113 -13.78 14.64 -7.09
C GLY A 113 -12.41 15.22 -7.47
N LEU A 114 -11.53 14.44 -8.12
CA LEU A 114 -10.17 14.89 -8.43
C LEU A 114 -10.11 15.66 -9.75
N ASP A 115 -9.21 16.65 -9.81
CA ASP A 115 -8.87 17.35 -11.05
C ASP A 115 -8.13 16.40 -12.01
N LYS A 116 -8.80 15.96 -13.06
CA LYS A 116 -8.28 15.01 -14.05
C LYS A 116 -7.17 15.58 -14.96
N ASN A 117 -6.82 16.85 -14.82
CA ASN A 117 -5.64 17.44 -15.47
C ASN A 117 -4.36 17.22 -14.65
N LYS A 118 -4.46 16.70 -13.44
CA LYS A 118 -3.33 16.38 -12.57
C LYS A 118 -3.04 14.89 -12.62
N PHE A 119 -1.77 14.54 -12.49
CA PHE A 119 -1.32 13.15 -12.48
C PHE A 119 -1.86 12.43 -11.23
N ILE A 120 -2.35 11.21 -11.38
CA ILE A 120 -2.93 10.41 -10.30
C ILE A 120 -2.10 9.14 -10.12
N ILE A 121 -1.42 9.04 -8.98
CA ILE A 121 -0.67 7.85 -8.56
C ILE A 121 -1.55 7.08 -7.57
N VAL A 122 -1.73 5.78 -7.80
CA VAL A 122 -2.45 4.88 -6.90
C VAL A 122 -1.46 3.90 -6.27
N MET A 123 -1.54 3.76 -4.96
CA MET A 123 -0.89 2.69 -4.20
C MET A 123 -1.95 1.63 -3.91
N ASP A 124 -1.87 0.50 -4.61
CA ASP A 124 -2.75 -0.66 -4.41
C ASP A 124 -1.89 -1.92 -4.30
N HIS A 125 -1.79 -2.46 -3.09
CA HIS A 125 -0.86 -3.52 -2.78
C HIS A 125 -1.08 -4.77 -3.63
N GLN A 126 -2.32 -5.25 -3.74
CA GLN A 126 -2.65 -6.44 -4.53
C GLN A 126 -3.13 -6.06 -5.94
N PRO A 127 -2.47 -6.56 -7.01
CA PRO A 127 -2.80 -6.19 -8.40
C PRO A 127 -4.05 -6.92 -8.92
N ASN A 128 -5.19 -6.71 -8.28
CA ASN A 128 -6.45 -7.41 -8.58
C ASN A 128 -7.53 -6.51 -9.21
N ASP A 129 -7.27 -5.21 -9.35
CA ASP A 129 -8.27 -4.23 -9.79
C ASP A 129 -7.80 -3.34 -10.95
N TYR A 130 -6.79 -3.75 -11.73
CA TYR A 130 -6.22 -2.94 -12.81
C TYR A 130 -7.24 -2.45 -13.84
N GLU A 131 -8.26 -3.26 -14.14
CA GLU A 131 -9.33 -2.83 -15.05
C GLU A 131 -10.17 -1.68 -14.47
N LYS A 132 -10.45 -1.71 -13.17
CA LYS A 132 -11.18 -0.63 -12.49
C LYS A 132 -10.34 0.65 -12.43
N GLU A 133 -9.05 0.50 -12.17
CA GLU A 133 -8.09 1.60 -12.12
C GLU A 133 -7.93 2.25 -13.49
N ALA A 134 -7.82 1.45 -14.56
CA ALA A 134 -7.78 1.94 -15.92
C ALA A 134 -9.09 2.68 -16.34
N LYS A 135 -10.27 2.15 -15.96
CA LYS A 135 -11.55 2.83 -16.18
C LYS A 135 -11.64 4.17 -15.43
N ALA A 136 -11.11 4.22 -14.22
CA ALA A 136 -11.07 5.42 -13.39
C ALA A 136 -10.09 6.49 -13.93
N ARG A 137 -9.31 6.16 -14.97
CA ARG A 137 -8.32 7.04 -15.62
C ARG A 137 -7.26 7.51 -14.64
N VAL A 138 -6.66 6.58 -13.89
CA VAL A 138 -5.44 6.84 -13.13
C VAL A 138 -4.22 6.69 -14.03
N ASP A 139 -3.15 7.42 -13.73
CA ASP A 139 -1.97 7.49 -14.61
C ASP A 139 -0.91 6.45 -14.25
N LEU A 140 -0.80 6.12 -12.96
CA LEU A 140 0.18 5.15 -12.45
C LEU A 140 -0.39 4.36 -11.29
N VAL A 141 -0.24 3.04 -11.34
CA VAL A 141 -0.53 2.13 -10.22
C VAL A 141 0.75 1.51 -9.74
N LEU A 142 1.00 1.60 -8.44
CA LEU A 142 2.10 0.94 -7.76
C LEU A 142 1.55 -0.23 -6.96
N SER A 143 2.05 -1.43 -7.24
CA SER A 143 1.64 -2.66 -6.56
C SER A 143 2.83 -3.44 -6.03
N GLY A 144 2.58 -4.30 -5.05
CA GLY A 144 3.51 -5.26 -4.47
C GLY A 144 2.96 -6.67 -4.54
N HIS A 145 2.96 -7.39 -3.42
CA HIS A 145 2.32 -8.69 -3.18
C HIS A 145 2.86 -9.87 -4.01
N THR A 146 3.06 -9.71 -5.31
CA THR A 146 3.40 -10.82 -6.24
C THR A 146 4.84 -11.24 -6.21
N HIS A 147 5.70 -10.51 -5.50
CA HIS A 147 7.15 -10.71 -5.41
C HIS A 147 7.85 -10.73 -6.78
N GLY A 148 7.28 -10.04 -7.79
CA GLY A 148 7.89 -9.90 -9.11
C GLY A 148 8.19 -11.22 -9.84
N GLY A 149 7.40 -12.29 -9.55
CA GLY A 149 7.65 -13.60 -10.11
C GLY A 149 8.88 -14.32 -9.55
N GLN A 150 9.27 -14.00 -8.34
CA GLN A 150 10.45 -14.54 -7.63
C GLN A 150 10.56 -16.06 -7.66
N LEU A 151 9.45 -16.76 -7.75
CA LEU A 151 9.39 -18.23 -7.80
C LEU A 151 8.95 -18.74 -9.18
N PHE A 152 9.83 -18.61 -10.17
CA PHE A 152 9.59 -19.24 -11.48
C PHE A 152 9.69 -20.79 -11.36
N PRO A 153 8.76 -21.61 -11.93
CA PRO A 153 7.62 -21.22 -12.78
C PRO A 153 6.31 -20.98 -12.02
N LEU A 154 6.31 -20.92 -10.68
CA LEU A 154 5.09 -20.80 -9.88
C LEU A 154 4.32 -19.51 -10.15
N ASN A 155 5.01 -18.43 -10.53
CA ASN A 155 4.39 -17.20 -10.97
C ASN A 155 3.36 -17.42 -12.10
N LYS A 156 3.69 -18.28 -13.07
CA LYS A 156 2.77 -18.61 -14.18
C LYS A 156 1.57 -19.44 -13.72
N VAL A 157 1.74 -20.25 -12.69
CA VAL A 157 0.64 -21.01 -12.11
C VAL A 157 -0.35 -20.05 -11.41
N VAL A 158 0.16 -19.07 -10.68
CA VAL A 158 -0.63 -18.03 -10.00
C VAL A 158 -1.47 -17.22 -11.00
N GLU A 159 -0.88 -16.83 -12.13
CA GLU A 159 -1.62 -16.17 -13.23
C GLU A 159 -2.68 -17.10 -13.84
N TRP A 160 -2.31 -18.36 -14.10
CA TRP A 160 -3.21 -19.33 -14.74
C TRP A 160 -4.44 -19.68 -13.89
N ILE A 161 -4.29 -19.75 -12.56
CA ILE A 161 -5.41 -19.98 -11.64
C ILE A 161 -6.19 -18.69 -11.30
N GLY A 162 -5.77 -17.54 -11.84
CA GLY A 162 -6.43 -16.25 -11.62
C GLY A 162 -6.32 -15.71 -10.18
N ALA A 163 -5.28 -16.10 -9.46
CA ALA A 163 -5.08 -15.61 -8.09
C ALA A 163 -4.64 -14.14 -8.04
N ASN A 164 -3.96 -13.67 -9.10
CA ASN A 164 -3.63 -12.26 -9.32
C ASN A 164 -3.84 -11.92 -10.80
N ASP A 165 -4.24 -10.69 -11.11
CA ASP A 165 -4.44 -10.22 -12.47
C ASP A 165 -3.12 -10.15 -13.25
N LYS A 166 -2.04 -9.79 -12.56
CA LYS A 166 -0.68 -9.71 -13.11
C LYS A 166 0.34 -10.20 -12.09
N THR A 167 1.39 -10.85 -12.57
CA THR A 167 2.52 -11.29 -11.75
C THR A 167 3.63 -10.24 -11.69
N TYR A 168 3.71 -9.40 -12.70
CA TYR A 168 4.65 -8.28 -12.78
C TYR A 168 3.85 -6.97 -12.80
N GLY A 169 4.18 -6.10 -11.86
CA GLY A 169 3.64 -4.75 -11.80
C GLY A 169 4.36 -3.79 -12.72
#